data_5a460620221c302064ff2716c4120267
#
_entry.id   5a460620221c302064ff2716c4120267
#
_cell.length_a   1.000
_cell.length_b   1.000
_cell.length_c   1.000
_cell.angle_alpha   90.00
_cell.angle_beta   90.00
_cell.angle_gamma   90.00
#
_symmetry.space_group_name_H-M   'P 1'
#
loop_
_entity.id
_entity.type
_entity.pdbx_description
1 polymer ?
#
loop_
_entity_poly.entity_id
_entity_poly.type
_entity_poly.pdbx_seq_one_letter_code
_entity_poly.pdbx_strand_id
1 'polypeptide(L)'
;NMKEVLEQVSLVGEPHFVAPCVGGITVCSIIVKENLEQKIELAKKLMKDFQVLSIFEAENPGFNTDLTKTDLEILEELIKDPRQKIETIAKNAKMSTKTITRCIEKLQKNEGIQFTTIYDPKKIKKFIPYAIITWIKSNLKETLKEMNKEFSKTYLQIPFIAKNQIVLIMYSNNIYKIDELTQKVRNFKNVKSADLFIPKKISFYNKWLKNTIIDFKKSSKLHLTYQTN
;
A
#
# COMPACT_ATOMS: atom_id res chain seq x y z
N ASN A 1 -6.30 -11.24 20.25
CA ASN A 1 -6.17 -9.81 20.56
C ASN A 1 -5.31 -9.13 19.49
N MET A 2 -5.73 -7.96 18.97
CA MET A 2 -5.01 -7.22 17.92
C MET A 2 -3.56 -6.87 18.30
N LYS A 3 -3.33 -6.58 19.57
CA LYS A 3 -2.00 -6.25 20.09
C LYS A 3 -1.05 -7.45 19.97
N GLU A 4 -1.51 -8.62 20.34
CA GLU A 4 -0.74 -9.89 20.21
C GLU A 4 -0.41 -10.19 18.74
N VAL A 5 -1.39 -10.03 17.83
CA VAL A 5 -1.13 -10.19 16.38
C VAL A 5 -0.02 -9.24 15.92
N LEU A 6 -0.07 -7.97 16.32
CA LEU A 6 0.96 -7.00 15.97
C LEU A 6 2.33 -7.34 16.55
N GLU A 7 2.39 -7.82 17.78
CA GLU A 7 3.64 -8.27 18.40
C GLU A 7 4.25 -9.45 17.61
N GLN A 8 3.44 -10.44 17.25
CA GLN A 8 3.91 -11.59 16.49
C GLN A 8 4.36 -11.21 15.07
N VAL A 9 3.56 -10.43 14.33
CA VAL A 9 3.93 -10.03 12.96
C VAL A 9 5.15 -9.11 12.93
N SER A 10 5.40 -8.33 13.99
CA SER A 10 6.59 -7.48 14.11
C SER A 10 7.90 -8.28 14.20
N LEU A 11 7.85 -9.55 14.58
CA LEU A 11 8.99 -10.48 14.56
C LEU A 11 9.30 -10.98 13.15
N VAL A 12 8.30 -11.00 12.27
CA VAL A 12 8.44 -11.44 10.88
C VAL A 12 9.04 -10.33 10.02
N GLY A 13 8.51 -9.11 10.17
CA GLY A 13 8.95 -7.95 9.38
C GLY A 13 8.34 -6.66 9.91
N GLU A 14 8.46 -5.58 9.15
CA GLU A 14 7.93 -4.28 9.56
C GLU A 14 6.44 -4.18 9.20
N PRO A 15 5.53 -3.97 10.16
CA PRO A 15 4.12 -3.77 9.86
C PRO A 15 3.91 -2.59 8.92
N HIS A 16 3.09 -2.78 7.89
CA HIS A 16 2.66 -1.72 6.98
C HIS A 16 1.27 -1.22 7.37
N PHE A 17 0.29 -2.11 7.38
CA PHE A 17 -1.04 -1.80 7.92
C PHE A 17 -1.70 -3.03 8.54
N VAL A 18 -2.68 -2.75 9.40
CA VAL A 18 -3.59 -3.76 9.95
C VAL A 18 -5.02 -3.24 9.83
N ALA A 19 -5.89 -4.06 9.26
CA ALA A 19 -7.27 -3.73 8.97
C ALA A 19 -8.23 -4.83 9.44
N PRO A 20 -8.83 -4.70 10.65
CA PRO A 20 -9.97 -5.51 11.03
C PRO A 20 -11.16 -5.21 10.11
N CYS A 21 -11.72 -6.26 9.51
CA CYS A 21 -12.80 -6.17 8.54
C CYS A 21 -14.14 -6.65 9.11
N VAL A 22 -15.20 -6.39 8.38
CA VAL A 22 -16.52 -6.99 8.61
C VAL A 22 -16.41 -8.50 8.40
N GLY A 23 -17.18 -9.30 9.14
CA GLY A 23 -17.08 -10.76 9.09
C GLY A 23 -15.98 -11.36 9.96
N GLY A 24 -15.27 -10.55 10.77
CA GLY A 24 -14.28 -11.04 11.75
C GLY A 24 -12.88 -11.30 11.19
N ILE A 25 -12.67 -11.13 9.88
CA ILE A 25 -11.36 -11.26 9.24
C ILE A 25 -10.51 -10.02 9.56
N THR A 26 -9.21 -10.22 9.71
CA THR A 26 -8.23 -9.14 9.81
C THR A 26 -7.20 -9.31 8.71
N VAL A 27 -7.03 -8.26 7.91
CA VAL A 27 -5.95 -8.18 6.92
C VAL A 27 -4.75 -7.49 7.56
N CYS A 28 -3.58 -8.11 7.45
CA CYS A 28 -2.33 -7.58 7.94
C CYS A 28 -1.31 -7.56 6.80
N SER A 29 -0.67 -6.42 6.56
CA SER A 29 0.42 -6.28 5.58
C SER A 29 1.72 -6.04 6.31
N ILE A 30 2.76 -6.75 5.89
CA ILE A 30 4.10 -6.72 6.48
C ILE A 30 5.10 -6.49 5.36
N ILE A 31 6.07 -5.61 5.58
CA ILE A 31 7.21 -5.40 4.70
C ILE A 31 8.34 -6.33 5.14
N VAL A 32 8.78 -7.18 4.24
CA VAL A 32 9.92 -8.08 4.42
C VAL A 32 10.98 -7.70 3.39
N LYS A 33 12.20 -7.43 3.81
CA LYS A 33 13.30 -6.99 2.94
C LYS A 33 14.18 -8.16 2.48
N GLU A 34 14.31 -9.20 3.30
CA GLU A 34 15.25 -10.30 3.08
C GLU A 34 14.68 -11.61 3.59
N ASN A 35 15.16 -12.73 3.03
CA ASN A 35 14.85 -14.09 3.49
C ASN A 35 13.34 -14.40 3.55
N LEU A 36 12.59 -14.03 2.51
CA LEU A 36 11.14 -14.10 2.47
C LEU A 36 10.59 -15.49 2.83
N GLU A 37 11.16 -16.56 2.27
CA GLU A 37 10.71 -17.93 2.55
C GLU A 37 10.84 -18.28 4.04
N GLN A 38 11.99 -17.96 4.66
CA GLN A 38 12.19 -18.19 6.10
C GLN A 38 11.23 -17.35 6.94
N LYS A 39 10.93 -16.12 6.49
CA LYS A 39 9.98 -15.23 7.16
C LYS A 39 8.53 -15.72 7.03
N ILE A 40 8.16 -16.32 5.92
CA ILE A 40 6.86 -16.97 5.75
C ILE A 40 6.74 -18.17 6.71
N GLU A 41 7.75 -19.02 6.79
CA GLU A 41 7.75 -20.13 7.73
C GLU A 41 7.73 -19.69 9.21
N LEU A 42 8.45 -18.62 9.53
CA LEU A 42 8.38 -17.99 10.85
C LEU A 42 6.97 -17.47 11.14
N ALA A 43 6.34 -16.78 10.17
CA ALA A 43 4.97 -16.30 10.30
C ALA A 43 4.00 -17.45 10.59
N LYS A 44 4.07 -18.54 9.85
CA LYS A 44 3.23 -19.74 10.08
C LYS A 44 3.42 -20.30 11.49
N LYS A 45 4.65 -20.35 12.00
CA LYS A 45 4.95 -20.84 13.37
C LYS A 45 4.41 -19.90 14.44
N LEU A 46 4.66 -18.59 14.31
CA LEU A 46 4.24 -17.59 15.29
C LEU A 46 2.72 -17.42 15.34
N MET A 47 2.06 -17.60 14.20
CA MET A 47 0.61 -17.46 14.06
C MET A 47 -0.15 -18.76 14.26
N LYS A 48 0.50 -19.82 14.79
CA LYS A 48 -0.08 -21.16 14.98
C LYS A 48 -1.36 -21.14 15.83
N ASP A 49 -1.40 -20.28 16.84
CA ASP A 49 -2.55 -20.14 17.74
C ASP A 49 -3.66 -19.23 17.19
N PHE A 50 -3.45 -18.67 16.00
CA PHE A 50 -4.43 -17.85 15.28
C PHE A 50 -4.95 -18.62 14.07
N GLN A 51 -6.23 -18.42 13.75
CA GLN A 51 -6.80 -18.96 12.52
C GLN A 51 -6.31 -18.12 11.32
N VAL A 52 -5.18 -18.50 10.74
CA VAL A 52 -4.65 -17.89 9.52
C VAL A 52 -5.35 -18.50 8.31
N LEU A 53 -6.14 -17.73 7.59
CA LEU A 53 -6.86 -18.19 6.40
C LEU A 53 -5.92 -18.31 5.21
N SER A 54 -5.00 -17.37 5.05
CA SER A 54 -4.02 -17.37 3.95
C SER A 54 -2.86 -16.42 4.24
N ILE A 55 -1.69 -16.74 3.69
CA ILE A 55 -0.52 -15.86 3.63
C ILE A 55 -0.20 -15.66 2.15
N PHE A 56 -0.06 -14.40 1.75
CA PHE A 56 0.15 -14.01 0.38
C PHE A 56 1.44 -13.21 0.23
N GLU A 57 2.19 -13.53 -0.77
CA GLU A 57 3.34 -12.77 -1.20
C GLU A 57 2.92 -11.72 -2.22
N ALA A 58 3.23 -10.44 -1.95
CA ALA A 58 3.03 -9.34 -2.87
C ALA A 58 4.39 -8.91 -3.43
N GLU A 59 4.70 -9.35 -4.64
CA GLU A 59 5.96 -9.03 -5.30
C GLU A 59 6.01 -7.57 -5.75
N ASN A 60 7.19 -6.93 -5.56
CA ASN A 60 7.41 -5.59 -6.07
C ASN A 60 7.33 -5.57 -7.61
N PRO A 61 6.56 -4.67 -8.23
CA PRO A 61 6.46 -4.58 -9.68
C PRO A 61 7.73 -4.07 -10.38
N GLY A 62 8.78 -3.71 -9.61
CA GLY A 62 10.07 -3.29 -10.17
C GLY A 62 10.09 -1.88 -10.73
N PHE A 63 9.31 -0.95 -10.16
CA PHE A 63 9.38 0.46 -10.55
C PHE A 63 10.73 1.07 -10.17
N ASN A 64 11.38 1.68 -11.14
CA ASN A 64 12.60 2.46 -10.91
C ASN A 64 12.23 3.82 -10.32
N THR A 65 13.00 4.20 -9.28
CA THR A 65 12.78 5.47 -8.58
C THR A 65 14.09 6.22 -8.49
N ASP A 66 14.22 7.26 -9.31
CA ASP A 66 15.35 8.20 -9.24
C ASP A 66 15.02 9.28 -8.21
N LEU A 67 15.55 9.12 -7.00
CA LEU A 67 15.39 10.10 -5.92
C LEU A 67 16.70 10.82 -5.64
N THR A 68 16.66 12.14 -5.67
CA THR A 68 17.77 12.98 -5.24
C THR A 68 17.80 13.11 -3.71
N LYS A 69 18.91 13.57 -3.15
CA LYS A 69 19.01 13.90 -1.72
C LYS A 69 17.93 14.88 -1.30
N THR A 70 17.65 15.88 -2.14
CA THR A 70 16.57 16.87 -1.93
C THR A 70 15.19 16.22 -1.87
N ASP A 71 14.91 15.27 -2.76
CA ASP A 71 13.64 14.53 -2.75
C ASP A 71 13.47 13.76 -1.44
N LEU A 72 14.55 13.13 -0.93
CA LEU A 72 14.53 12.39 0.34
C LEU A 72 14.31 13.29 1.56
N GLU A 73 14.90 14.49 1.57
CA GLU A 73 14.69 15.48 2.63
C GLU A 73 13.23 15.96 2.67
N ILE A 74 12.63 16.19 1.49
CA ILE A 74 11.22 16.57 1.39
C ILE A 74 10.31 15.40 1.81
N LEU A 75 10.60 14.17 1.40
CA LEU A 75 9.84 12.99 1.83
C LEU A 75 9.89 12.79 3.35
N GLU A 76 11.03 13.04 4.01
CA GLU A 76 11.11 13.01 5.48
C GLU A 76 10.18 14.02 6.13
N GLU A 77 10.11 15.25 5.62
CA GLU A 77 9.19 16.25 6.15
C GLU A 77 7.72 15.83 5.93
N LEU A 78 7.39 15.31 4.75
CA LEU A 78 6.04 14.84 4.44
C LEU A 78 5.63 13.61 5.27
N ILE A 79 6.56 12.76 5.70
CA ILE A 79 6.26 11.63 6.60
C ILE A 79 5.98 12.10 8.02
N LYS A 80 6.60 13.21 8.47
CA LYS A 80 6.31 13.80 9.78
C LYS A 80 4.89 14.36 9.84
N ASP A 81 4.53 15.17 8.84
CA ASP A 81 3.20 15.70 8.65
C ASP A 81 2.92 15.92 7.15
N PRO A 82 2.10 15.05 6.52
CA PRO A 82 1.80 15.16 5.10
C PRO A 82 0.89 16.33 4.74
N ARG A 83 0.37 17.06 5.73
CA ARG A 83 -0.52 18.23 5.55
C ARG A 83 0.14 19.56 5.88
N GLN A 84 1.43 19.56 6.22
CA GLN A 84 2.14 20.78 6.53
C GLN A 84 2.21 21.72 5.30
N LYS A 85 2.26 23.01 5.57
CA LYS A 85 2.36 24.03 4.52
C LYS A 85 3.71 23.98 3.81
N ILE A 86 3.73 24.33 2.52
CA ILE A 86 4.95 24.35 1.70
C ILE A 86 6.01 25.26 2.34
N GLU A 87 5.60 26.39 2.93
CA GLU A 87 6.50 27.34 3.62
C GLU A 87 7.18 26.67 4.84
N THR A 88 6.47 25.81 5.54
CA THR A 88 7.02 25.07 6.69
C THR A 88 8.06 24.06 6.22
N ILE A 89 7.76 23.29 5.16
CA ILE A 89 8.72 22.37 4.55
C ILE A 89 9.96 23.13 4.07
N ALA A 90 9.76 24.25 3.39
CA ALA A 90 10.83 25.09 2.87
C ALA A 90 11.76 25.59 3.97
N LYS A 91 11.20 26.08 5.09
CA LYS A 91 11.96 26.50 6.27
C LYS A 91 12.76 25.35 6.89
N ASN A 92 12.13 24.18 7.10
CA ASN A 92 12.77 23.03 7.71
C ASN A 92 13.89 22.44 6.84
N ALA A 93 13.64 22.35 5.53
CA ALA A 93 14.62 21.84 4.56
C ALA A 93 15.66 22.91 4.12
N LYS A 94 15.54 24.17 4.59
CA LYS A 94 16.40 25.31 4.19
C LYS A 94 16.44 25.51 2.68
N MET A 95 15.28 25.44 2.04
CA MET A 95 15.08 25.57 0.59
C MET A 95 14.04 26.62 0.26
N SER A 96 13.99 27.08 -1.00
CA SER A 96 12.92 27.98 -1.45
C SER A 96 11.60 27.23 -1.62
N THR A 97 10.47 27.91 -1.42
CA THR A 97 9.12 27.34 -1.67
C THR A 97 8.97 26.85 -3.11
N LYS A 98 9.57 27.57 -4.07
CA LYS A 98 9.60 27.17 -5.49
C LYS A 98 10.30 25.80 -5.68
N THR A 99 11.42 25.58 -4.99
CA THR A 99 12.13 24.28 -5.01
C THR A 99 11.27 23.19 -4.46
N ILE A 100 10.63 23.40 -3.30
CA ILE A 100 9.75 22.42 -2.66
C ILE A 100 8.57 22.04 -3.59
N THR A 101 7.87 23.03 -4.14
CA THR A 101 6.74 22.80 -5.06
C THR A 101 7.16 21.93 -6.24
N ARG A 102 8.27 22.29 -6.87
CA ARG A 102 8.79 21.58 -8.04
C ARG A 102 9.19 20.13 -7.71
N CYS A 103 9.78 19.89 -6.53
CA CYS A 103 10.12 18.54 -6.08
C CYS A 103 8.85 17.72 -5.77
N ILE A 104 7.86 18.29 -5.10
CA ILE A 104 6.59 17.58 -4.83
C ILE A 104 5.90 17.20 -6.14
N GLU A 105 5.84 18.10 -7.13
CA GLU A 105 5.28 17.80 -8.45
C GLU A 105 6.04 16.66 -9.17
N LYS A 106 7.38 16.64 -9.06
CA LYS A 106 8.23 15.55 -9.55
C LYS A 106 7.91 14.23 -8.85
N LEU A 107 7.82 14.26 -7.52
CA LEU A 107 7.51 13.08 -6.71
C LEU A 107 6.11 12.52 -7.02
N GLN A 108 5.12 13.38 -7.28
CA GLN A 108 3.76 12.95 -7.66
C GLN A 108 3.69 12.26 -9.03
N LYS A 109 4.65 12.52 -9.91
CA LYS A 109 4.78 11.89 -11.23
C LYS A 109 5.69 10.66 -11.23
N ASN A 110 6.34 10.38 -10.10
CA ASN A 110 7.26 9.25 -9.99
C ASN A 110 6.50 7.93 -9.84
N GLU A 111 6.80 6.94 -10.69
CA GLU A 111 6.10 5.66 -10.68
C GLU A 111 6.34 4.83 -9.41
N GLY A 112 7.48 5.01 -8.74
CA GLY A 112 7.84 4.31 -7.52
C GLY A 112 7.30 4.97 -6.23
N ILE A 113 6.62 6.13 -6.34
CA ILE A 113 6.08 6.87 -5.19
C ILE A 113 4.59 7.07 -5.36
N GLN A 114 3.84 6.66 -4.35
CA GLN A 114 2.41 6.87 -4.31
C GLN A 114 2.01 7.74 -3.12
N PHE A 115 1.34 8.86 -3.40
CA PHE A 115 0.65 9.65 -2.39
C PHE A 115 -0.76 9.09 -2.23
N THR A 116 -1.10 8.63 -1.03
CA THR A 116 -2.40 8.05 -0.76
C THR A 116 -3.12 8.77 0.37
N THR A 117 -4.45 8.66 0.40
CA THR A 117 -5.26 9.20 1.47
C THR A 117 -5.45 8.16 2.55
N ILE A 118 -5.03 8.47 3.79
CA ILE A 118 -5.37 7.68 4.97
C ILE A 118 -6.70 8.19 5.51
N TYR A 119 -7.68 7.30 5.65
CA TYR A 119 -9.01 7.62 6.12
C TYR A 119 -9.43 6.69 7.27
N ASP A 120 -10.35 7.17 8.11
CA ASP A 120 -11.01 6.35 9.12
C ASP A 120 -12.36 5.88 8.57
N PRO A 121 -12.53 4.58 8.26
CA PRO A 121 -13.77 4.05 7.70
C PRO A 121 -15.01 4.39 8.53
N LYS A 122 -14.88 4.45 9.86
CA LYS A 122 -16.00 4.76 10.78
C LYS A 122 -16.49 6.20 10.69
N LYS A 123 -15.65 7.12 10.21
CA LYS A 123 -16.00 8.54 10.07
C LYS A 123 -16.67 8.85 8.75
N ILE A 124 -16.67 7.91 7.83
CA ILE A 124 -17.31 8.06 6.52
C ILE A 124 -18.79 7.73 6.64
N LYS A 125 -19.66 8.73 6.41
CA LYS A 125 -21.13 8.57 6.60
C LYS A 125 -21.90 8.32 5.31
N LYS A 126 -21.35 8.68 4.15
CA LYS A 126 -22.09 8.69 2.88
C LYS A 126 -21.84 7.48 1.99
N PHE A 127 -20.77 6.73 2.27
CA PHE A 127 -20.39 5.56 1.48
C PHE A 127 -19.59 4.56 2.32
N ILE A 128 -19.52 3.35 1.83
CA ILE A 128 -18.79 2.22 2.43
C ILE A 128 -17.47 2.08 1.65
N PRO A 129 -16.31 2.33 2.27
CA PRO A 129 -15.03 2.01 1.66
C PRO A 129 -14.78 0.50 1.73
N TYR A 130 -14.26 -0.06 0.66
CA TYR A 130 -13.91 -1.48 0.59
C TYR A 130 -12.68 -1.71 -0.28
N ALA A 131 -12.06 -2.86 -0.13
CA ALA A 131 -10.95 -3.30 -0.95
C ALA A 131 -11.29 -4.62 -1.63
N ILE A 132 -10.88 -4.76 -2.89
CA ILE A 132 -10.89 -6.04 -3.60
C ILE A 132 -9.44 -6.38 -3.89
N ILE A 133 -8.95 -7.47 -3.29
CA ILE A 133 -7.62 -8.02 -3.55
C ILE A 133 -7.77 -9.05 -4.65
N THR A 134 -7.13 -8.79 -5.80
CA THR A 134 -7.20 -9.69 -6.96
C THR A 134 -5.88 -10.40 -7.16
N TRP A 135 -5.97 -11.67 -7.56
CA TRP A 135 -4.84 -12.45 -8.03
C TRP A 135 -4.89 -12.52 -9.56
N ILE A 136 -3.79 -12.15 -10.19
CA ILE A 136 -3.69 -12.06 -11.64
C ILE A 136 -2.94 -13.27 -12.18
N LYS A 137 -3.51 -13.94 -13.20
CA LYS A 137 -2.89 -15.08 -13.89
C LYS A 137 -1.77 -14.62 -14.83
N SER A 138 -2.05 -13.55 -15.60
CA SER A 138 -1.18 -13.04 -16.64
C SER A 138 -1.60 -11.63 -17.05
N ASN A 139 -0.77 -10.92 -17.82
CA ASN A 139 -1.11 -9.63 -18.43
C ASN A 139 -1.60 -8.57 -17.44
N LEU A 140 -0.87 -8.39 -16.34
CA LEU A 140 -1.20 -7.42 -15.27
C LEU A 140 -1.53 -6.03 -15.84
N LYS A 141 -0.71 -5.51 -16.76
CA LYS A 141 -0.88 -4.16 -17.36
C LYS A 141 -2.19 -4.04 -18.12
N GLU A 142 -2.52 -5.03 -18.92
CA GLU A 142 -3.76 -5.07 -19.69
C GLU A 142 -4.98 -5.17 -18.76
N THR A 143 -4.91 -6.08 -17.79
CA THR A 143 -5.98 -6.25 -16.79
C THR A 143 -6.20 -4.98 -15.98
N LEU A 144 -5.14 -4.30 -15.55
CA LEU A 144 -5.26 -3.01 -14.88
C LEU A 144 -5.91 -1.94 -15.78
N LYS A 145 -5.54 -1.90 -17.06
CA LYS A 145 -6.14 -0.96 -18.03
C LYS A 145 -7.64 -1.21 -18.19
N GLU A 146 -8.06 -2.47 -18.29
CA GLU A 146 -9.47 -2.85 -18.37
C GLU A 146 -10.22 -2.49 -17.07
N MET A 147 -9.64 -2.81 -15.91
CA MET A 147 -10.22 -2.44 -14.61
C MET A 147 -10.34 -0.92 -14.45
N ASN A 148 -9.33 -0.16 -14.87
CA ASN A 148 -9.39 1.30 -14.84
C ASN A 148 -10.49 1.87 -15.74
N LYS A 149 -10.70 1.27 -16.92
CA LYS A 149 -11.80 1.67 -17.82
C LYS A 149 -13.16 1.45 -17.18
N GLU A 150 -13.33 0.34 -16.47
CA GLU A 150 -14.63 -0.06 -15.86
C GLU A 150 -14.86 0.65 -14.52
N PHE A 151 -13.85 0.76 -13.64
CA PHE A 151 -14.02 1.09 -12.23
C PHE A 151 -13.43 2.43 -11.80
N SER A 152 -12.71 3.19 -12.64
CA SER A 152 -12.00 4.41 -12.21
C SER A 152 -12.87 5.44 -11.50
N LYS A 153 -14.16 5.52 -11.83
CA LYS A 153 -15.11 6.44 -11.18
C LYS A 153 -15.51 6.00 -9.76
N THR A 154 -15.22 4.76 -9.37
CA THR A 154 -15.53 4.18 -8.07
C THR A 154 -14.29 3.97 -7.20
N TYR A 155 -13.13 4.35 -7.69
CA TYR A 155 -11.91 4.28 -6.91
C TYR A 155 -11.89 5.35 -5.82
N LEU A 156 -11.55 4.93 -4.61
CA LEU A 156 -11.27 5.83 -3.50
C LEU A 156 -9.83 6.34 -3.57
N GLN A 157 -8.94 5.54 -4.13
CA GLN A 157 -7.54 5.86 -4.40
C GLN A 157 -7.00 5.02 -5.55
N ILE A 158 -5.86 5.41 -6.09
CA ILE A 158 -5.18 4.66 -7.16
C ILE A 158 -4.95 3.21 -6.70
N PRO A 159 -5.21 2.20 -7.57
CA PRO A 159 -4.96 0.80 -7.23
C PRO A 159 -3.53 0.55 -6.80
N PHE A 160 -3.35 -0.26 -5.76
CA PHE A 160 -2.05 -0.80 -5.42
C PHE A 160 -1.72 -1.96 -6.35
N ILE A 161 -0.48 -2.01 -6.84
CA ILE A 161 -0.03 -2.99 -7.81
C ILE A 161 1.17 -3.75 -7.25
N ALA A 162 1.10 -5.06 -7.31
CA ALA A 162 2.22 -5.96 -7.17
C ALA A 162 2.34 -6.81 -8.44
N LYS A 163 3.41 -7.53 -8.63
CA LYS A 163 3.68 -8.31 -9.85
C LYS A 163 2.54 -9.29 -10.21
N ASN A 164 1.91 -9.85 -9.19
CA ASN A 164 0.85 -10.87 -9.31
C ASN A 164 -0.50 -10.43 -8.74
N GLN A 165 -0.63 -9.16 -8.32
CA GLN A 165 -1.83 -8.66 -7.64
C GLN A 165 -2.21 -7.26 -8.11
N ILE A 166 -3.52 -7.00 -8.10
CA ILE A 166 -4.10 -5.66 -8.14
C ILE A 166 -5.02 -5.53 -6.93
N VAL A 167 -4.81 -4.52 -6.10
CA VAL A 167 -5.69 -4.19 -4.98
C VAL A 167 -6.47 -2.93 -5.33
N LEU A 168 -7.76 -3.10 -5.55
CA LEU A 168 -8.69 -2.01 -5.83
C LEU A 168 -9.22 -1.47 -4.51
N ILE A 169 -8.98 -0.20 -4.23
CA ILE A 169 -9.55 0.50 -3.08
C ILE A 169 -10.70 1.36 -3.59
N MET A 170 -11.92 0.98 -3.23
CA MET A 170 -13.15 1.47 -3.83
C MET A 170 -14.14 1.98 -2.79
N TYR A 171 -15.21 2.60 -3.25
CA TYR A 171 -16.34 2.99 -2.42
C TYR A 171 -17.69 2.72 -3.11
N SER A 172 -18.70 2.50 -2.30
CA SER A 172 -20.08 2.42 -2.75
C SER A 172 -21.02 2.88 -1.64
N ASN A 173 -22.17 3.41 -1.98
CA ASN A 173 -23.22 3.73 -1.03
C ASN A 173 -24.17 2.56 -0.76
N ASN A 174 -23.97 1.43 -1.44
CA ASN A 174 -24.85 0.26 -1.38
C ASN A 174 -24.03 -1.02 -1.28
N ILE A 175 -24.33 -1.86 -0.27
CA ILE A 175 -23.66 -3.14 -0.05
C ILE A 175 -23.88 -4.14 -1.20
N TYR A 176 -25.07 -4.16 -1.80
CA TYR A 176 -25.37 -5.05 -2.94
C TYR A 176 -24.56 -4.65 -4.18
N LYS A 177 -24.32 -3.35 -4.36
CA LYS A 177 -23.44 -2.86 -5.42
C LYS A 177 -22.01 -3.27 -5.22
N ILE A 178 -21.54 -3.38 -3.97
CA ILE A 178 -20.20 -3.88 -3.64
C ILE A 178 -20.06 -5.33 -4.11
N ASP A 179 -21.06 -6.17 -3.84
CA ASP A 179 -21.06 -7.56 -4.30
C ASP A 179 -21.06 -7.64 -5.84
N GLU A 180 -21.96 -6.90 -6.51
CA GLU A 180 -22.00 -6.84 -7.97
C GLU A 180 -20.65 -6.47 -8.59
N LEU A 181 -20.01 -5.42 -8.08
CA LEU A 181 -18.70 -4.97 -8.56
C LEU A 181 -17.60 -6.02 -8.27
N THR A 182 -17.69 -6.70 -7.12
CA THR A 182 -16.75 -7.78 -6.79
C THR A 182 -16.92 -8.96 -7.75
N GLN A 183 -18.14 -9.35 -8.09
CA GLN A 183 -18.39 -10.40 -9.09
C GLN A 183 -17.89 -9.97 -10.49
N LYS A 184 -18.07 -8.71 -10.87
CA LYS A 184 -17.50 -8.20 -12.12
C LYS A 184 -15.98 -8.34 -12.14
N VAL A 185 -15.30 -8.00 -11.04
CA VAL A 185 -13.83 -8.17 -10.93
C VAL A 185 -13.44 -9.64 -11.06
N ARG A 186 -14.17 -10.56 -10.43
CA ARG A 186 -13.91 -12.01 -10.53
C ARG A 186 -14.01 -12.54 -11.96
N ASN A 187 -14.88 -11.95 -12.77
CA ASN A 187 -15.16 -12.37 -14.14
C ASN A 187 -14.15 -11.82 -15.18
N PHE A 188 -13.19 -11.00 -14.80
CA PHE A 188 -12.14 -10.59 -15.74
C PHE A 188 -11.29 -11.80 -16.16
N LYS A 189 -11.01 -11.92 -17.45
CA LYS A 189 -10.33 -13.07 -18.07
C LYS A 189 -9.03 -13.47 -17.36
N ASN A 190 -8.24 -12.49 -16.98
CA ASN A 190 -6.92 -12.71 -16.38
C ASN A 190 -6.94 -12.75 -14.84
N VAL A 191 -8.10 -12.64 -14.20
CA VAL A 191 -8.24 -12.77 -12.75
C VAL A 191 -8.35 -14.24 -12.38
N LYS A 192 -7.51 -14.68 -11.44
CA LYS A 192 -7.55 -16.02 -10.86
C LYS A 192 -8.56 -16.09 -9.72
N SER A 193 -8.52 -15.10 -8.85
CA SER A 193 -9.46 -14.94 -7.73
C SER A 193 -9.53 -13.48 -7.31
N ALA A 194 -10.62 -13.11 -6.63
CA ALA A 194 -10.78 -11.80 -6.03
C ALA A 194 -11.54 -11.92 -4.72
N ASP A 195 -10.97 -11.32 -3.67
CA ASP A 195 -11.49 -11.34 -2.31
C ASP A 195 -11.90 -9.94 -1.87
N LEU A 196 -13.10 -9.84 -1.32
CA LEU A 196 -13.68 -8.60 -0.81
C LEU A 196 -13.35 -8.40 0.66
N PHE A 197 -12.90 -7.19 1.02
CA PHE A 197 -12.64 -6.77 2.38
C PHE A 197 -13.31 -5.42 2.66
N ILE A 198 -14.13 -5.36 3.71
CA ILE A 198 -14.76 -4.12 4.18
C ILE A 198 -14.11 -3.75 5.52
N PRO A 199 -13.17 -2.80 5.56
CA PRO A 199 -12.43 -2.46 6.77
C PRO A 199 -13.34 -1.71 7.76
N LYS A 200 -13.33 -2.12 9.03
CA LYS A 200 -13.91 -1.38 10.16
C LYS A 200 -12.97 -0.30 10.68
N LYS A 201 -11.67 -0.54 10.54
CA LYS A 201 -10.58 0.35 10.93
C LYS A 201 -9.37 0.02 10.09
N ILE A 202 -8.53 1.00 9.79
CA ILE A 202 -7.22 0.80 9.18
C ILE A 202 -6.19 1.50 10.06
N SER A 203 -5.18 0.77 10.51
CA SER A 203 -4.04 1.30 11.26
C SER A 203 -2.81 1.19 10.39
N PHE A 204 -2.22 2.31 9.98
CA PHE A 204 -1.00 2.37 9.18
C PHE A 204 0.23 2.58 10.07
N TYR A 205 1.34 1.97 9.68
CA TYR A 205 2.63 2.05 10.34
C TYR A 205 3.67 2.56 9.34
N ASN A 206 4.36 3.64 9.67
CA ASN A 206 5.30 4.30 8.77
C ASN A 206 6.78 4.09 9.14
N LYS A 207 7.08 3.19 10.08
CA LYS A 207 8.46 2.91 10.51
C LYS A 207 9.30 2.38 9.35
N TRP A 208 8.75 1.44 8.59
CA TRP A 208 9.41 0.87 7.41
C TRP A 208 9.79 1.95 6.38
N LEU A 209 8.91 2.93 6.16
CA LEU A 209 9.12 4.01 5.22
C LEU A 209 10.25 4.95 5.70
N LYS A 210 10.30 5.27 7.00
CA LYS A 210 11.40 6.03 7.60
C LYS A 210 12.72 5.30 7.45
N ASN A 211 12.75 4.00 7.75
CA ASN A 211 13.93 3.16 7.59
C ASN A 211 14.38 3.11 6.13
N THR A 212 13.46 2.98 5.20
CA THR A 212 13.75 2.99 3.76
C THR A 212 14.44 4.30 3.35
N ILE A 213 13.93 5.46 3.76
CA ILE A 213 14.57 6.75 3.46
C ILE A 213 15.99 6.83 4.06
N ILE A 214 16.19 6.33 5.28
CA ILE A 214 17.53 6.30 5.91
C ILE A 214 18.48 5.43 5.09
N ASP A 215 18.04 4.26 4.65
CA ASP A 215 18.84 3.34 3.85
C ASP A 215 19.22 3.97 2.50
N PHE A 216 18.29 4.67 1.85
CA PHE A 216 18.55 5.45 0.64
C PHE A 216 19.62 6.54 0.85
N LYS A 217 19.52 7.28 1.95
CA LYS A 217 20.51 8.33 2.26
C LYS A 217 21.90 7.78 2.50
N LYS A 218 22.02 6.55 2.99
CA LYS A 218 23.32 5.89 3.25
C LYS A 218 23.93 5.29 1.98
N SER A 219 23.13 4.89 1.00
CA SER A 219 23.63 4.33 -0.24
C SER A 219 24.22 5.44 -1.12
N SER A 220 25.49 5.31 -1.50
CA SER A 220 26.18 6.26 -2.38
C SER A 220 25.65 6.25 -3.82
N LYS A 221 24.82 5.30 -4.19
CA LYS A 221 24.09 5.21 -5.46
C LYS A 221 22.60 5.31 -5.18
N LEU A 222 22.02 6.45 -5.50
CA LEU A 222 20.57 6.74 -5.41
C LEU A 222 19.75 6.05 -6.51
N HIS A 223 20.27 4.97 -7.11
CA HIS A 223 19.54 4.12 -8.03
C HIS A 223 19.06 2.89 -7.28
N LEU A 224 17.79 2.86 -6.90
CA LEU A 224 17.16 1.63 -6.49
C LEU A 224 16.64 0.90 -7.73
N THR A 225 17.49 0.08 -8.28
CA THR A 225 17.03 -1.11 -8.96
C THR A 225 16.68 -2.11 -7.86
N TYR A 226 15.42 -2.30 -7.53
CA TYR A 226 15.00 -3.49 -6.82
C TYR A 226 15.22 -4.65 -7.79
N GLN A 227 16.39 -5.26 -7.70
CA GLN A 227 16.67 -6.48 -8.44
C GLN A 227 15.74 -7.56 -7.89
N THR A 228 14.83 -7.99 -8.73
CA THR A 228 14.16 -9.28 -8.57
C THR A 228 15.19 -10.34 -8.89
N ASN A 229 15.74 -11.00 -7.88
CA ASN A 229 16.33 -12.33 -8.02
C ASN A 229 15.22 -13.37 -7.99
#